data_b4efa6d2723a6326d1831d9ce99baa43
#
_entry.id   b4efa6d2723a6326d1831d9ce99baa43
#
_cell.length_a   1.000
_cell.length_b   1.000
_cell.length_c   1.000
_cell.angle_alpha   90.00
_cell.angle_beta   90.00
_cell.angle_gamma   90.00
#
_symmetry.space_group_name_H-M   'P 1'
#
loop_
_entity.id
_entity.type
_entity.pdbx_description
1 polymer ?
#
loop_
_entity_poly.entity_id
_entity_poly.type
_entity_poly.pdbx_seq_one_letter_code
_entity_poly.pdbx_strand_id
1 'polypeptide(L)'
;MEKENMQQIYSDEANSYDCIGCAIAKGELTPPGGTIYESRNIVLAADPEVPIPGFLIITGRRHVNSFSMLYKEEWMEIGEVISKAERAIKNLGLAQEITLVQEERSKHFHIWIFPTKDWMIEKFGRGVSCLRDISRYAMENATGSDWEEVEEAVREIRAEFYKGNYEY
;
A
#
# COMPACT_ATOMS: atom_id res chain seq x y z
N MET A 1 -17.19 21.40 -3.75
CA MET A 1 -17.95 20.70 -2.68
C MET A 1 -17.80 19.18 -2.69
N GLU A 2 -17.53 18.54 -3.82
CA GLU A 2 -17.33 17.07 -3.88
C GLU A 2 -15.89 16.59 -3.63
N LYS A 3 -14.88 17.45 -3.80
CA LYS A 3 -13.45 17.07 -3.72
C LYS A 3 -12.87 17.03 -2.29
N GLU A 4 -13.44 17.75 -1.35
CA GLU A 4 -13.04 17.73 0.08
C GLU A 4 -13.52 16.48 0.82
N ASN A 5 -14.42 15.70 0.22
CA ASN A 5 -15.14 14.62 0.88
C ASN A 5 -14.40 13.26 0.81
N MET A 6 -13.52 13.02 -0.18
CA MET A 6 -12.91 11.70 -0.35
C MET A 6 -11.81 11.40 0.68
N GLN A 7 -10.96 12.35 1.01
CA GLN A 7 -9.92 12.16 2.04
C GLN A 7 -10.55 11.94 3.41
N GLN A 8 -11.59 12.73 3.72
CA GLN A 8 -12.34 12.60 4.96
C GLN A 8 -13.02 11.22 5.04
N ILE A 9 -13.58 10.74 3.91
CA ILE A 9 -14.23 9.43 3.84
C ILE A 9 -13.25 8.31 4.12
N TYR A 10 -12.09 8.26 3.44
CA TYR A 10 -11.11 7.19 3.64
C TYR A 10 -10.49 7.21 5.04
N SER A 11 -10.11 8.38 5.57
CA SER A 11 -9.53 8.49 6.91
C SER A 11 -10.54 8.23 8.02
N ASP A 12 -11.77 8.71 7.89
CA ASP A 12 -12.82 8.49 8.88
C ASP A 12 -13.27 7.03 8.89
N GLU A 13 -13.37 6.41 7.71
CA GLU A 13 -13.69 4.99 7.58
C GLU A 13 -12.59 4.12 8.19
N ALA A 14 -11.32 4.38 7.87
CA ALA A 14 -10.19 3.65 8.44
C ALA A 14 -10.12 3.79 9.97
N ASN A 15 -10.32 5.00 10.51
CA ASN A 15 -10.31 5.27 11.94
C ASN A 15 -11.49 4.66 12.71
N SER A 16 -12.55 4.21 12.04
CA SER A 16 -13.69 3.56 12.67
C SER A 16 -13.43 2.12 13.12
N TYR A 17 -12.32 1.51 12.67
CA TYR A 17 -11.98 0.12 12.97
C TYR A 17 -10.95 -0.01 14.09
N ASP A 18 -11.15 -0.97 15.00
CA ASP A 18 -10.16 -1.32 16.04
C ASP A 18 -8.85 -1.84 15.44
N CYS A 19 -8.92 -2.47 14.28
CA CYS A 19 -7.79 -2.98 13.51
C CYS A 19 -8.04 -2.85 12.01
N ILE A 20 -7.39 -1.89 11.38
CA ILE A 20 -7.50 -1.62 9.94
C ILE A 20 -7.08 -2.86 9.12
N GLY A 21 -6.01 -3.54 9.54
CA GLY A 21 -5.55 -4.77 8.88
C GLY A 21 -6.60 -5.88 8.88
N CYS A 22 -7.32 -6.08 10.00
CA CYS A 22 -8.44 -7.02 10.06
C CYS A 22 -9.58 -6.60 9.14
N ALA A 23 -9.91 -5.30 9.10
CA ALA A 23 -10.98 -4.77 8.27
C ALA A 23 -10.69 -4.98 6.77
N ILE A 24 -9.46 -4.71 6.33
CA ILE A 24 -9.01 -4.99 4.95
C ILE A 24 -9.04 -6.50 4.68
N ALA A 25 -8.47 -7.29 5.58
CA ALA A 25 -8.38 -8.75 5.41
C ALA A 25 -9.75 -9.43 5.31
N LYS A 26 -10.77 -8.87 5.96
CA LYS A 26 -12.16 -9.38 5.92
C LYS A 26 -13.01 -8.77 4.81
N GLY A 27 -12.50 -7.75 4.11
CA GLY A 27 -13.26 -7.00 3.11
C GLY A 27 -14.29 -6.04 3.70
N GLU A 28 -14.17 -5.69 4.97
CA GLU A 28 -15.01 -4.71 5.66
C GLU A 28 -14.62 -3.27 5.29
N LEU A 29 -13.33 -3.04 5.02
CA LEU A 29 -12.78 -1.79 4.50
C LEU A 29 -12.30 -2.02 3.07
N THR A 30 -12.81 -1.23 2.12
CA THR A 30 -12.37 -1.26 0.72
C THR A 30 -11.25 -0.23 0.52
N PRO A 31 -10.00 -0.66 0.22
CA PRO A 31 -8.92 0.27 -0.10
C PRO A 31 -9.19 1.06 -1.37
N PRO A 32 -8.54 2.23 -1.56
CA PRO A 32 -8.69 3.04 -2.77
C PRO A 32 -8.43 2.24 -4.05
N GLY A 33 -9.37 2.27 -4.99
CA GLY A 33 -9.30 1.48 -6.23
C GLY A 33 -9.51 -0.03 -6.07
N GLY A 34 -9.79 -0.50 -4.85
CA GLY A 34 -9.98 -1.91 -4.52
C GLY A 34 -8.68 -2.69 -4.36
N THR A 35 -8.78 -4.03 -4.23
CA THR A 35 -7.61 -4.90 -4.10
C THR A 35 -6.89 -5.09 -5.43
N ILE A 36 -5.55 -5.15 -5.39
CA ILE A 36 -4.71 -5.52 -6.54
C ILE A 36 -4.59 -7.04 -6.64
N TYR A 37 -4.30 -7.68 -5.51
CA TYR A 37 -4.21 -9.13 -5.39
C TYR A 37 -4.78 -9.56 -4.04
N GLU A 38 -5.45 -10.69 -4.00
CA GLU A 38 -5.91 -11.32 -2.77
C GLU A 38 -5.86 -12.85 -2.86
N SER A 39 -5.58 -13.46 -1.73
CA SER A 39 -5.57 -14.89 -1.55
C SER A 39 -6.14 -15.27 -0.18
N ARG A 40 -6.04 -16.54 0.17
CA ARG A 40 -6.33 -17.02 1.54
C ARG A 40 -5.33 -16.51 2.59
N ASN A 41 -4.15 -16.03 2.19
CA ASN A 41 -3.06 -15.67 3.08
C ASN A 41 -2.88 -14.15 3.22
N ILE A 42 -3.03 -13.41 2.13
CA ILE A 42 -2.69 -11.97 2.07
C ILE A 42 -3.66 -11.17 1.18
N VAL A 43 -3.61 -9.86 1.37
CA VAL A 43 -4.22 -8.85 0.49
C VAL A 43 -3.14 -7.83 0.10
N LEU A 44 -3.04 -7.50 -1.18
CA LEU A 44 -2.26 -6.38 -1.71
C LEU A 44 -3.20 -5.27 -2.17
N ALA A 45 -3.02 -4.08 -1.66
CA ALA A 45 -3.84 -2.91 -2.02
C ALA A 45 -3.05 -1.61 -1.83
N ALA A 46 -3.61 -0.48 -2.24
CA ALA A 46 -3.08 0.83 -1.87
C ALA A 46 -3.25 1.08 -0.36
N ASP A 47 -2.37 1.91 0.20
CA ASP A 47 -2.54 2.38 1.57
C ASP A 47 -3.87 3.16 1.69
N PRO A 48 -4.72 2.87 2.70
CA PRO A 48 -6.03 3.50 2.81
C PRO A 48 -6.01 4.92 3.37
N GLU A 49 -4.89 5.37 3.92
CA GLU A 49 -4.76 6.65 4.61
C GLU A 49 -3.87 7.65 3.89
N VAL A 50 -2.91 7.17 3.09
CA VAL A 50 -1.86 8.00 2.48
C VAL A 50 -2.01 8.06 0.96
N PRO A 51 -2.41 9.21 0.39
CA PRO A 51 -2.68 9.35 -1.04
C PRO A 51 -1.41 9.55 -1.87
N ILE A 52 -0.62 8.49 -1.98
CA ILE A 52 0.58 8.45 -2.83
C ILE A 52 0.40 7.37 -3.89
N PRO A 53 0.29 7.71 -5.19
CA PRO A 53 0.16 6.74 -6.27
C PRO A 53 1.33 5.75 -6.28
N GLY A 54 1.02 4.45 -6.23
CA GLY A 54 2.00 3.38 -6.15
C GLY A 54 2.48 3.02 -4.74
N PHE A 55 2.00 3.72 -3.70
CA PHE A 55 2.22 3.28 -2.32
C PHE A 55 1.25 2.15 -1.99
N LEU A 56 1.79 0.97 -1.84
CA LEU A 56 1.02 -0.25 -1.60
C LEU A 56 1.33 -0.85 -0.24
N ILE A 57 0.36 -1.60 0.27
CA ILE A 57 0.51 -2.41 1.48
C ILE A 57 0.16 -3.87 1.19
N ILE A 58 0.94 -4.78 1.76
CA ILE A 58 0.57 -6.18 1.91
C ILE A 58 0.06 -6.36 3.34
N THR A 59 -1.14 -6.87 3.47
CA THR A 59 -1.76 -7.17 4.77
C THR A 59 -1.99 -8.67 4.89
N GLY A 60 -1.54 -9.27 6.00
CA GLY A 60 -1.81 -10.68 6.29
C GLY A 60 -3.28 -10.92 6.62
N ARG A 61 -3.82 -12.08 6.25
CA ARG A 61 -5.20 -12.46 6.64
C ARG A 61 -5.31 -12.77 8.13
N ARG A 62 -4.24 -13.33 8.72
CA ARG A 62 -4.19 -13.62 10.14
C ARG A 62 -3.82 -12.38 10.95
N HIS A 63 -4.44 -12.21 12.12
CA HIS A 63 -4.11 -11.16 13.07
C HIS A 63 -2.87 -11.55 13.88
N VAL A 64 -1.71 -11.40 13.27
CA VAL A 64 -0.38 -11.50 13.88
C VAL A 64 0.37 -10.20 13.63
N ASN A 65 1.47 -9.92 14.30
CA ASN A 65 2.21 -8.66 14.15
C ASN A 65 3.68 -8.83 13.76
N SER A 66 4.19 -10.05 13.78
CA SER A 66 5.61 -10.32 13.56
C SER A 66 5.82 -11.23 12.34
N PHE A 67 6.89 -10.98 11.60
CA PHE A 67 7.35 -11.83 10.50
C PHE A 67 7.63 -13.27 10.98
N SER A 68 8.12 -13.42 12.23
CA SER A 68 8.39 -14.72 12.85
C SER A 68 7.15 -15.56 13.13
N MET A 69 5.96 -14.96 13.10
CA MET A 69 4.67 -15.64 13.31
C MET A 69 4.02 -16.12 12.01
N LEU A 70 4.60 -15.78 10.86
CA LEU A 70 4.10 -16.21 9.56
C LEU A 70 4.43 -17.67 9.30
N TYR A 71 3.51 -18.36 8.64
CA TYR A 71 3.78 -19.68 8.09
C TYR A 71 4.66 -19.55 6.84
N LYS A 72 5.36 -20.65 6.49
CA LYS A 72 6.24 -20.68 5.33
C LYS A 72 5.53 -20.26 4.04
N GLU A 73 4.32 -20.73 3.85
CA GLU A 73 3.49 -20.43 2.67
C GLU A 73 3.14 -18.94 2.58
N GLU A 74 2.90 -18.29 3.73
CA GLU A 74 2.57 -16.87 3.78
C GLU A 74 3.76 -16.01 3.33
N TRP A 75 4.95 -16.21 3.91
CA TRP A 75 6.09 -15.38 3.55
C TRP A 75 6.68 -15.71 2.16
N MET A 76 6.52 -16.94 1.64
CA MET A 76 6.86 -17.26 0.26
C MET A 76 5.98 -16.47 -0.72
N GLU A 77 4.67 -16.49 -0.49
CA GLU A 77 3.71 -15.73 -1.29
C GLU A 77 3.94 -14.22 -1.21
N ILE A 78 4.26 -13.70 -0.02
CA ILE A 78 4.62 -12.29 0.18
C ILE A 78 5.82 -11.92 -0.72
N GLY A 79 6.86 -12.74 -0.76
CA GLY A 79 8.04 -12.51 -1.60
C GLY A 79 7.70 -12.44 -3.09
N GLU A 80 6.87 -13.35 -3.58
CA GLU A 80 6.39 -13.35 -4.96
C GLU A 80 5.56 -12.11 -5.29
N VAL A 81 4.64 -11.75 -4.39
CA VAL A 81 3.76 -10.59 -4.57
C VAL A 81 4.56 -9.28 -4.53
N ILE A 82 5.52 -9.13 -3.63
CA ILE A 82 6.44 -7.97 -3.61
C ILE A 82 7.18 -7.86 -4.94
N SER A 83 7.75 -8.95 -5.43
CA SER A 83 8.50 -8.95 -6.69
C SER A 83 7.64 -8.50 -7.88
N LYS A 84 6.40 -8.97 -7.96
CA LYS A 84 5.45 -8.56 -9.01
C LYS A 84 5.01 -7.10 -8.86
N ALA A 85 4.71 -6.68 -7.63
CA ALA A 85 4.28 -5.31 -7.36
C ALA A 85 5.38 -4.29 -7.67
N GLU A 86 6.62 -4.55 -7.27
CA GLU A 86 7.75 -3.68 -7.59
C GLU A 86 7.97 -3.56 -9.11
N ARG A 87 7.90 -4.66 -9.84
CA ARG A 87 8.02 -4.63 -11.32
C ARG A 87 6.91 -3.80 -11.95
N ALA A 88 5.67 -4.00 -11.50
CA ALA A 88 4.54 -3.23 -12.01
C ALA A 88 4.72 -1.73 -11.78
N ILE A 89 5.09 -1.33 -10.56
CA ILE A 89 5.35 0.08 -10.19
C ILE A 89 6.45 0.68 -11.08
N LYS A 90 7.55 -0.05 -11.30
CA LYS A 90 8.70 0.41 -12.10
C LYS A 90 8.37 0.46 -13.59
N ASN A 91 7.70 -0.56 -14.13
CA ASN A 91 7.30 -0.61 -15.53
C ASN A 91 6.34 0.52 -15.90
N LEU A 92 5.46 0.89 -14.98
CA LEU A 92 4.51 2.02 -15.15
C LEU A 92 5.17 3.39 -14.92
N GLY A 93 6.44 3.43 -14.52
CA GLY A 93 7.15 4.67 -14.25
C GLY A 93 6.68 5.41 -13.01
N LEU A 94 5.93 4.77 -12.12
CA LEU A 94 5.41 5.36 -10.88
C LEU A 94 6.53 5.66 -9.87
N ALA A 95 7.54 4.82 -9.83
CA ALA A 95 8.79 5.02 -9.07
C ALA A 95 9.89 4.12 -9.61
N GLN A 96 11.16 4.52 -9.42
CA GLN A 96 12.33 3.70 -9.76
C GLN A 96 12.98 3.08 -8.51
N GLU A 97 12.69 3.63 -7.34
CA GLU A 97 13.24 3.20 -6.06
C GLU A 97 12.08 2.84 -5.12
N ILE A 98 12.17 1.68 -4.48
CA ILE A 98 11.16 1.17 -3.55
C ILE A 98 11.82 0.91 -2.21
N THR A 99 11.13 1.28 -1.13
CA THR A 99 11.53 0.95 0.24
C THR A 99 10.49 0.01 0.85
N LEU A 100 10.94 -1.15 1.34
CA LEU A 100 10.08 -2.08 2.07
C LEU A 100 10.17 -1.80 3.56
N VAL A 101 9.02 -1.70 4.24
CA VAL A 101 8.97 -1.47 5.69
C VAL A 101 8.00 -2.42 6.35
N GLN A 102 8.47 -3.08 7.40
CA GLN A 102 7.64 -3.87 8.31
C GLN A 102 8.02 -3.51 9.75
N GLU A 103 7.03 -3.25 10.59
CA GLU A 103 7.22 -2.89 11.98
C GLU A 103 6.29 -3.69 12.90
N GLU A 104 6.85 -4.28 13.95
CA GLU A 104 6.08 -5.08 14.94
C GLU A 104 5.23 -4.24 15.89
N ARG A 105 5.47 -2.95 15.99
CA ARG A 105 4.64 -2.05 16.80
C ARG A 105 3.21 -1.90 16.27
N SER A 106 2.96 -2.26 15.02
CA SER A 106 1.62 -2.41 14.48
C SER A 106 0.96 -3.67 15.04
N LYS A 107 -0.32 -3.59 15.37
CA LYS A 107 -1.09 -4.73 15.90
C LYS A 107 -1.34 -5.81 14.86
N HIS A 108 -1.26 -5.47 13.57
CA HIS A 108 -1.51 -6.37 12.45
C HIS A 108 -0.33 -6.34 11.49
N PHE A 109 0.11 -7.51 11.06
CA PHE A 109 1.21 -7.66 10.13
C PHE A 109 0.87 -7.03 8.79
N HIS A 110 1.72 -6.07 8.38
CA HIS A 110 1.68 -5.49 7.05
C HIS A 110 3.08 -5.08 6.61
N ILE A 111 3.27 -5.00 5.31
CA ILE A 111 4.49 -4.51 4.68
C ILE A 111 4.14 -3.32 3.80
N TRP A 112 4.83 -2.21 3.99
CA TRP A 112 4.81 -1.08 3.08
C TRP A 112 5.70 -1.38 1.88
N ILE A 113 5.16 -1.20 0.68
CA ILE A 113 5.88 -1.11 -0.58
C ILE A 113 5.88 0.38 -0.95
N PHE A 114 6.85 1.13 -0.44
CA PHE A 114 6.85 2.58 -0.49
C PHE A 114 7.61 3.09 -1.70
N PRO A 115 6.96 3.84 -2.63
CA PRO A 115 7.60 4.38 -3.82
C PRO A 115 8.37 5.65 -3.48
N THR A 116 9.64 5.74 -3.88
CA THR A 116 10.41 6.98 -3.79
C THR A 116 10.25 7.77 -5.08
N LYS A 117 9.76 9.01 -4.96
CA LYS A 117 9.54 9.95 -6.06
C LYS A 117 10.48 11.14 -5.95
N ASP A 118 10.78 11.81 -7.06
CA ASP A 118 11.73 12.92 -7.10
C ASP A 118 11.37 14.05 -6.12
N TRP A 119 10.09 14.44 -6.05
CA TRP A 119 9.63 15.47 -5.13
C TRP A 119 9.86 15.13 -3.64
N MET A 120 9.83 13.84 -3.30
CA MET A 120 10.10 13.37 -1.94
C MET A 120 11.58 13.57 -1.58
N ILE A 121 12.46 13.23 -2.53
CA ILE A 121 13.90 13.40 -2.37
C ILE A 121 14.27 14.88 -2.23
N GLU A 122 13.70 15.72 -3.09
CA GLU A 122 13.93 17.16 -3.09
C GLU A 122 13.49 17.81 -1.78
N LYS A 123 12.35 17.39 -1.23
CA LYS A 123 11.75 18.01 -0.05
C LYS A 123 12.21 17.42 1.27
N PHE A 124 12.45 16.12 1.34
CA PHE A 124 12.67 15.37 2.58
C PHE A 124 14.01 14.63 2.62
N GLY A 125 14.66 14.45 1.47
CA GLY A 125 15.85 13.61 1.36
C GLY A 125 15.51 12.13 1.14
N ARG A 126 16.51 11.27 1.36
CA ARG A 126 16.42 9.83 1.12
C ARG A 126 16.44 9.04 2.42
N GLY A 127 15.88 7.84 2.37
CA GLY A 127 15.99 6.82 3.40
C GLY A 127 14.75 6.68 4.28
N VAL A 128 14.76 5.61 5.06
CA VAL A 128 13.60 5.21 5.90
C VAL A 128 13.19 6.25 6.94
N SER A 129 14.13 7.08 7.39
CA SER A 129 13.85 8.15 8.38
C SER A 129 12.89 9.22 7.86
N CYS A 130 12.79 9.39 6.54
CA CYS A 130 11.94 10.40 5.92
C CYS A 130 10.50 9.93 5.68
N LEU A 131 10.24 8.62 5.67
CA LEU A 131 8.97 8.06 5.19
C LEU A 131 7.75 8.54 5.98
N ARG A 132 7.87 8.73 7.29
CA ARG A 132 6.77 9.22 8.12
C ARG A 132 6.43 10.69 7.85
N ASP A 133 7.44 11.51 7.62
CA ASP A 133 7.24 12.91 7.30
C ASP A 133 6.65 13.07 5.90
N ILE A 134 7.07 12.24 4.95
CA ILE A 134 6.49 12.18 3.60
C ILE A 134 5.01 11.76 3.68
N SER A 135 4.69 10.71 4.42
CA SER A 135 3.32 10.23 4.58
C SER A 135 2.42 11.28 5.23
N ARG A 136 2.91 11.92 6.30
CA ARG A 136 2.19 13.02 6.97
C ARG A 136 1.93 14.19 6.01
N TYR A 137 2.96 14.61 5.28
CA TYR A 137 2.83 15.69 4.30
C TYR A 137 1.80 15.35 3.22
N ALA A 138 1.81 14.13 2.69
CA ALA A 138 0.83 13.69 1.70
C ALA A 138 -0.60 13.72 2.27
N MET A 139 -0.81 13.24 3.50
CA MET A 139 -2.13 13.29 4.15
C MET A 139 -2.62 14.72 4.40
N GLU A 140 -1.73 15.60 4.91
CA GLU A 140 -2.09 16.98 5.25
C GLU A 140 -2.37 17.87 4.02
N ASN A 141 -1.79 17.53 2.87
CA ASN A 141 -1.92 18.31 1.63
C ASN A 141 -2.77 17.61 0.56
N ALA A 142 -3.38 16.48 0.89
CA ALA A 142 -4.17 15.70 -0.05
C ALA A 142 -5.37 16.47 -0.59
N THR A 143 -5.64 16.25 -1.85
CA THR A 143 -6.83 16.72 -2.56
C THR A 143 -7.61 15.54 -3.11
N GLY A 144 -8.83 15.77 -3.59
CA GLY A 144 -9.59 14.72 -4.28
C GLY A 144 -8.86 14.18 -5.52
N SER A 145 -8.07 15.04 -6.19
CA SER A 145 -7.26 14.64 -7.36
C SER A 145 -6.17 13.65 -7.00
N ASP A 146 -5.54 13.78 -5.82
CA ASP A 146 -4.51 12.83 -5.37
C ASP A 146 -5.10 11.43 -5.16
N TRP A 147 -6.30 11.35 -4.62
CA TRP A 147 -7.01 10.07 -4.47
C TRP A 147 -7.44 9.47 -5.82
N GLU A 148 -7.89 10.30 -6.77
CA GLU A 148 -8.18 9.85 -8.13
C GLU A 148 -6.93 9.26 -8.81
N GLU A 149 -5.76 9.88 -8.61
CA GLU A 149 -4.47 9.38 -9.11
C GLU A 149 -4.06 8.06 -8.43
N VAL A 150 -4.33 7.90 -7.14
CA VAL A 150 -4.11 6.61 -6.43
C VAL A 150 -4.98 5.51 -7.03
N GLU A 151 -6.27 5.77 -7.22
CA GLU A 151 -7.20 4.79 -7.81
C GLU A 151 -6.82 4.42 -9.24
N GLU A 152 -6.37 5.39 -10.05
CA GLU A 152 -5.87 5.13 -11.40
C GLU A 152 -4.62 4.25 -11.35
N ALA A 153 -3.64 4.60 -10.49
CA ALA A 153 -2.43 3.81 -10.30
C ALA A 153 -2.77 2.37 -9.87
N VAL A 154 -3.75 2.18 -9.00
CA VAL A 154 -4.22 0.84 -8.60
C VAL A 154 -4.76 0.05 -9.79
N ARG A 155 -5.56 0.68 -10.68
CA ARG A 155 -6.08 0.03 -11.89
C ARG A 155 -4.95 -0.39 -12.83
N GLU A 156 -3.98 0.49 -13.05
CA GLU A 156 -2.82 0.22 -13.91
C GLU A 156 -1.92 -0.85 -13.34
N ILE A 157 -1.59 -0.77 -12.04
CA ILE A 157 -0.77 -1.77 -11.35
C ILE A 157 -1.45 -3.13 -11.38
N ARG A 158 -2.76 -3.21 -11.14
CA ARG A 158 -3.51 -4.46 -11.23
C ARG A 158 -3.40 -5.07 -12.61
N ALA A 159 -3.58 -4.28 -13.66
CA ALA A 159 -3.46 -4.75 -15.04
C ALA A 159 -2.04 -5.26 -15.34
N GLU A 160 -1.00 -4.54 -14.90
CA GLU A 160 0.40 -4.91 -15.09
C GLU A 160 0.78 -6.15 -14.27
N PHE A 161 0.31 -6.26 -13.03
CA PHE A 161 0.57 -7.36 -12.10
C PHE A 161 0.18 -8.73 -12.68
N TYR A 162 -0.87 -8.78 -13.49
CA TYR A 162 -1.37 -10.01 -14.10
C TYR A 162 -0.88 -10.24 -15.54
N LYS A 163 -0.16 -9.29 -16.17
CA LYS A 163 0.32 -9.42 -17.55
C LYS A 163 1.42 -10.46 -17.75
N GLY A 164 2.20 -10.79 -16.75
CA GLY A 164 3.38 -11.62 -16.87
C GLY A 164 3.28 -12.95 -16.15
N ASN A 165 3.30 -14.07 -16.87
CA ASN A 165 3.88 -15.30 -16.36
C ASN A 165 5.40 -15.09 -16.33
N TYR A 166 5.91 -14.51 -15.24
CA TYR A 166 7.36 -14.42 -15.04
C TYR A 166 7.84 -15.81 -14.62
N GLU A 167 8.40 -16.54 -15.56
CA GLU A 167 9.23 -17.70 -15.26
C GLU A 167 10.50 -17.17 -14.56
N TYR A 168 10.79 -17.71 -13.37
CA TYR A 168 12.01 -17.46 -12.62
C TYR A 168 13.15 -18.33 -13.15
#